data_3b7979115b3af7221cd639e6ba676379
#
_entry.id   3b7979115b3af7221cd639e6ba676379
#
_cell.length_a   1.000
_cell.length_b   1.000
_cell.length_c   1.000
_cell.angle_alpha   90.00
_cell.angle_beta   90.00
_cell.angle_gamma   90.00
#
_symmetry.space_group_name_H-M   'P 1'
#
loop_
_entity.id
_entity.type
_entity.pdbx_description
1 polymer ?
#
loop_
_entity_poly.entity_id
_entity_poly.type
_entity_poly.pdbx_seq_one_letter_code
_entity_poly.pdbx_strand_id
1 'polypeptide(L)'
;MGQLDGRVALVTGGGRGIGKGISELLAAEGAAVAVNYRRDEDAALAVVDAITAAGGTARAYQASVDDAEQDARMVENVLADFGYVDLLVNNGGIASRGNAVADTDPVELARVVATHALGPHHLCRLVLPSMRTRPRGDIVMVSSVATSHHSANGAPYNMGKAALEALAFTLAKEERRHGIHVNVVAPGLVDTDMGERLVKALAGVTDIRTLDASSPFGRVCQPADVANVVLWLCSDGAGYVTGQRIQCDGGGTMTSY
;
A
#
# COMPACT_ATOMS: atom_id res chain seq x y z
N MET A 1 -4.00 -7.91 -24.43
CA MET A 1 -2.90 -7.13 -23.82
C MET A 1 -3.49 -6.42 -22.62
N GLY A 2 -2.89 -6.61 -21.47
CA GLY A 2 -3.29 -5.93 -20.23
C GLY A 2 -2.81 -4.47 -20.21
N GLN A 3 -3.37 -3.66 -19.32
CA GLN A 3 -3.03 -2.22 -19.20
C GLN A 3 -1.58 -1.99 -18.73
N LEU A 4 -0.94 -3.02 -18.14
CA LEU A 4 0.39 -2.95 -17.53
C LEU A 4 1.40 -3.93 -18.17
N ASP A 5 1.13 -4.35 -19.40
CA ASP A 5 2.04 -5.27 -20.11
C ASP A 5 3.47 -4.70 -20.16
N GLY A 6 4.45 -5.52 -19.75
CA GLY A 6 5.86 -5.14 -19.71
C GLY A 6 6.24 -4.18 -18.58
N ARG A 7 5.38 -4.00 -17.57
CA ARG A 7 5.67 -3.24 -16.34
C ARG A 7 6.13 -4.19 -15.22
N VAL A 8 6.95 -3.67 -14.30
CA VAL A 8 7.42 -4.40 -13.12
C VAL A 8 6.98 -3.66 -11.86
N ALA A 9 6.19 -4.33 -11.03
CA ALA A 9 5.63 -3.79 -9.79
C ALA A 9 6.32 -4.38 -8.56
N LEU A 10 6.76 -3.53 -7.64
CA LEU A 10 7.12 -3.91 -6.27
C LEU A 10 5.96 -3.53 -5.35
N VAL A 11 5.32 -4.53 -4.72
CA VAL A 11 4.19 -4.33 -3.79
C VAL A 11 4.62 -4.72 -2.38
N THR A 12 4.75 -3.74 -1.47
CA THR A 12 5.09 -4.04 -0.08
C THR A 12 3.88 -4.59 0.68
N GLY A 13 4.13 -5.63 1.50
CA GLY A 13 3.05 -6.37 2.15
C GLY A 13 2.08 -7.00 1.15
N GLY A 14 2.59 -7.43 0.00
CA GLY A 14 1.81 -7.92 -1.16
C GLY A 14 1.17 -9.30 -0.99
N GLY A 15 1.47 -10.02 0.10
CA GLY A 15 1.01 -11.41 0.29
C GLY A 15 -0.38 -11.55 0.95
N ARG A 16 -1.01 -10.46 1.45
CA ARG A 16 -2.31 -10.54 2.14
C ARG A 16 -3.10 -9.24 2.07
N GLY A 17 -4.40 -9.33 2.42
CA GLY A 17 -5.30 -8.18 2.52
C GLY A 17 -5.30 -7.31 1.26
N ILE A 18 -5.19 -6.00 1.42
CA ILE A 18 -5.14 -5.03 0.32
C ILE A 18 -3.97 -5.34 -0.63
N GLY A 19 -2.78 -5.64 -0.08
CA GLY A 19 -1.59 -5.93 -0.88
C GLY A 19 -1.75 -7.15 -1.78
N LYS A 20 -2.41 -8.22 -1.30
CA LYS A 20 -2.75 -9.39 -2.11
C LYS A 20 -3.65 -8.98 -3.28
N GLY A 21 -4.74 -8.26 -3.01
CA GLY A 21 -5.64 -7.80 -4.07
C GLY A 21 -4.94 -6.94 -5.12
N ILE A 22 -4.01 -6.08 -4.68
CA ILE A 22 -3.19 -5.26 -5.58
C ILE A 22 -2.26 -6.15 -6.41
N SER A 23 -1.51 -7.07 -5.78
CA SER A 23 -0.54 -7.95 -6.47
C SER A 23 -1.22 -8.79 -7.55
N GLU A 24 -2.35 -9.42 -7.21
CA GLU A 24 -3.12 -10.26 -8.13
C GLU A 24 -3.69 -9.45 -9.30
N LEU A 25 -4.25 -8.25 -9.04
CA LEU A 25 -4.84 -7.42 -10.07
C LEU A 25 -3.78 -6.83 -11.02
N LEU A 26 -2.65 -6.32 -10.50
CA LEU A 26 -1.58 -5.79 -11.36
C LEU A 26 -0.99 -6.90 -12.25
N ALA A 27 -0.86 -8.12 -11.72
CA ALA A 27 -0.40 -9.27 -12.51
C ALA A 27 -1.43 -9.67 -13.58
N ALA A 28 -2.73 -9.67 -13.29
CA ALA A 28 -3.79 -9.95 -14.25
C ALA A 28 -3.82 -8.93 -15.39
N GLU A 29 -3.35 -7.71 -15.14
CA GLU A 29 -3.20 -6.64 -16.13
C GLU A 29 -1.83 -6.63 -16.82
N GLY A 30 -1.03 -7.69 -16.65
CA GLY A 30 0.21 -7.93 -17.40
C GLY A 30 1.50 -7.47 -16.72
N ALA A 31 1.45 -6.94 -15.51
CA ALA A 31 2.68 -6.60 -14.78
C ALA A 31 3.38 -7.86 -14.24
N ALA A 32 4.71 -7.86 -14.25
CA ALA A 32 5.49 -8.75 -13.40
C ALA A 32 5.51 -8.19 -11.98
N VAL A 33 5.26 -9.03 -10.95
CA VAL A 33 5.05 -8.55 -9.58
C VAL A 33 6.08 -9.12 -8.61
N ALA A 34 6.82 -8.23 -7.96
CA ALA A 34 7.63 -8.53 -6.78
C ALA A 34 6.74 -8.39 -5.53
N VAL A 35 6.39 -9.52 -4.92
CA VAL A 35 5.53 -9.61 -3.74
C VAL A 35 6.40 -9.55 -2.49
N ASN A 36 6.45 -8.41 -1.81
CA ASN A 36 7.18 -8.31 -0.54
C ASN A 36 6.33 -8.84 0.61
N TYR A 37 6.99 -9.55 1.51
CA TYR A 37 6.44 -9.99 2.80
C TYR A 37 7.48 -9.83 3.92
N ARG A 38 7.02 -9.76 5.19
CA ARG A 38 7.92 -9.67 6.34
C ARG A 38 8.10 -11.01 7.04
N ARG A 39 7.02 -11.73 7.35
CA ARG A 39 7.05 -12.95 8.16
C ARG A 39 6.23 -14.10 7.57
N ASP A 40 5.15 -13.78 6.88
CA ASP A 40 4.17 -14.74 6.39
C ASP A 40 4.57 -15.14 4.97
N GLU A 41 5.52 -16.07 4.90
CA GLU A 41 6.05 -16.59 3.64
C GLU A 41 4.99 -17.39 2.88
N ASP A 42 4.26 -18.24 3.60
CA ASP A 42 3.24 -19.11 3.00
C ASP A 42 2.16 -18.28 2.30
N ALA A 43 1.71 -17.18 2.93
CA ALA A 43 0.75 -16.28 2.30
C ALA A 43 1.32 -15.58 1.06
N ALA A 44 2.58 -15.19 1.08
CA ALA A 44 3.23 -14.56 -0.10
C ALA A 44 3.42 -15.57 -1.23
N LEU A 45 3.86 -16.79 -0.92
CA LEU A 45 4.00 -17.87 -1.91
C LEU A 45 2.66 -18.27 -2.51
N ALA A 46 1.59 -18.33 -1.72
CA ALA A 46 0.24 -18.60 -2.23
C ALA A 46 -0.22 -17.55 -3.25
N VAL A 47 0.15 -16.27 -3.07
CA VAL A 47 -0.13 -15.22 -4.06
C VAL A 47 0.71 -15.41 -5.32
N VAL A 48 2.00 -15.73 -5.18
CA VAL A 48 2.89 -16.02 -6.31
C VAL A 48 2.37 -17.20 -7.12
N ASP A 49 1.97 -18.28 -6.45
CA ASP A 49 1.43 -19.48 -7.08
C ASP A 49 0.12 -19.19 -7.85
N ALA A 50 -0.78 -18.41 -7.24
CA ALA A 50 -2.03 -18.00 -7.88
C ALA A 50 -1.79 -17.17 -9.14
N ILE A 51 -0.87 -16.19 -9.08
CA ILE A 51 -0.48 -15.37 -10.23
C ILE A 51 0.13 -16.24 -11.34
N THR A 52 1.04 -17.14 -10.97
CA THR A 52 1.73 -18.02 -11.93
C THR A 52 0.77 -19.00 -12.56
N ALA A 53 -0.15 -19.59 -11.79
CA ALA A 53 -1.19 -20.48 -12.30
C ALA A 53 -2.14 -19.78 -13.29
N ALA A 54 -2.34 -18.47 -13.13
CA ALA A 54 -3.10 -17.64 -14.07
C ALA A 54 -2.28 -17.18 -15.31
N GLY A 55 -1.01 -17.60 -15.42
CA GLY A 55 -0.12 -17.24 -16.54
C GLY A 55 0.65 -15.93 -16.35
N GLY A 56 0.56 -15.29 -15.19
CA GLY A 56 1.33 -14.10 -14.84
C GLY A 56 2.74 -14.42 -14.35
N THR A 57 3.48 -13.38 -14.00
CA THR A 57 4.84 -13.50 -13.47
C THR A 57 4.91 -12.85 -12.09
N ALA A 58 5.33 -13.60 -11.08
CA ALA A 58 5.54 -13.06 -9.74
C ALA A 58 6.69 -13.78 -9.01
N ARG A 59 7.32 -13.10 -8.05
CA ARG A 59 8.28 -13.66 -7.08
C ARG A 59 8.08 -13.06 -5.72
N ALA A 60 8.34 -13.84 -4.67
CA ALA A 60 8.25 -13.41 -3.28
C ALA A 60 9.61 -12.91 -2.76
N TYR A 61 9.61 -11.81 -1.98
CA TYR A 61 10.81 -11.20 -1.43
C TYR A 61 10.60 -10.86 0.06
N GLN A 62 11.43 -11.45 0.91
CA GLN A 62 11.39 -11.18 2.34
C GLN A 62 12.15 -9.89 2.67
N ALA A 63 11.47 -8.93 3.28
CA ALA A 63 12.08 -7.76 3.89
C ALA A 63 11.11 -7.10 4.87
N SER A 64 11.64 -6.56 5.97
CA SER A 64 10.90 -5.67 6.86
C SER A 64 11.11 -4.23 6.41
N VAL A 65 10.07 -3.55 5.97
CA VAL A 65 10.16 -2.18 5.42
C VAL A 65 10.59 -1.12 6.45
N ASP A 66 10.68 -1.47 7.74
CA ASP A 66 11.27 -0.65 8.80
C ASP A 66 12.78 -0.89 8.98
N ASP A 67 13.42 -1.67 8.08
CA ASP A 67 14.84 -2.00 8.08
C ASP A 67 15.47 -1.63 6.72
N ALA A 68 16.25 -0.56 6.71
CA ALA A 68 16.84 -0.01 5.48
C ALA A 68 17.82 -0.96 4.76
N GLU A 69 18.49 -1.86 5.50
CA GLU A 69 19.40 -2.85 4.90
C GLU A 69 18.62 -3.97 4.22
N GLN A 70 17.52 -4.41 4.84
CA GLN A 70 16.64 -5.40 4.22
C GLN A 70 15.98 -4.83 2.97
N ASP A 71 15.52 -3.56 3.01
CA ASP A 71 14.98 -2.87 1.85
C ASP A 71 16.00 -2.81 0.70
N ALA A 72 17.27 -2.47 1.00
CA ALA A 72 18.32 -2.39 -0.01
C ALA A 72 18.57 -3.75 -0.67
N ARG A 73 18.71 -4.83 0.13
CA ARG A 73 18.87 -6.19 -0.40
C ARG A 73 17.66 -6.65 -1.22
N MET A 74 16.45 -6.34 -0.77
CA MET A 74 15.23 -6.67 -1.51
C MET A 74 15.21 -5.99 -2.86
N VAL A 75 15.45 -4.68 -2.92
CA VAL A 75 15.41 -3.93 -4.19
C VAL A 75 16.53 -4.41 -5.13
N GLU A 76 17.74 -4.70 -4.62
CA GLU A 76 18.84 -5.28 -5.39
C GLU A 76 18.42 -6.62 -6.04
N ASN A 77 17.80 -7.52 -5.27
CA ASN A 77 17.31 -8.80 -5.78
C ASN A 77 16.19 -8.62 -6.81
N VAL A 78 15.25 -7.70 -6.57
CA VAL A 78 14.17 -7.39 -7.53
C VAL A 78 14.75 -6.87 -8.84
N LEU A 79 15.73 -5.97 -8.79
CA LEU A 79 16.41 -5.44 -9.98
C LEU A 79 17.22 -6.51 -10.71
N ALA A 80 17.86 -7.44 -9.99
CA ALA A 80 18.58 -8.56 -10.59
C ALA A 80 17.62 -9.53 -11.32
N ASP A 81 16.45 -9.79 -10.74
CA ASP A 81 15.48 -10.73 -11.29
C ASP A 81 14.64 -10.17 -12.44
N PHE A 82 14.26 -8.90 -12.38
CA PHE A 82 13.34 -8.27 -13.34
C PHE A 82 13.99 -7.18 -14.20
N GLY A 83 15.20 -6.75 -13.87
CA GLY A 83 15.95 -5.74 -14.61
C GLY A 83 15.60 -4.29 -14.22
N TYR A 84 14.38 -4.00 -13.82
CA TYR A 84 13.90 -2.67 -13.42
C TYR A 84 12.69 -2.74 -12.51
N VAL A 85 12.35 -1.60 -11.91
CA VAL A 85 11.08 -1.36 -11.23
C VAL A 85 10.50 -0.06 -11.77
N ASP A 86 9.27 -0.09 -12.24
CA ASP A 86 8.54 1.09 -12.72
C ASP A 86 7.19 1.31 -12.06
N LEU A 87 6.78 0.38 -11.17
CA LEU A 87 5.63 0.53 -10.29
C LEU A 87 6.08 0.22 -8.85
N LEU A 88 5.89 1.16 -7.92
CA LEU A 88 6.09 0.92 -6.50
C LEU A 88 4.80 1.16 -5.75
N VAL A 89 4.29 0.13 -5.06
CA VAL A 89 3.13 0.27 -4.17
C VAL A 89 3.58 0.12 -2.72
N ASN A 90 3.67 1.24 -2.01
CA ASN A 90 3.94 1.28 -0.58
C ASN A 90 2.65 0.97 0.20
N ASN A 91 2.33 -0.31 0.33
CA ASN A 91 1.15 -0.81 1.04
C ASN A 91 1.50 -1.40 2.41
N GLY A 92 2.72 -1.89 2.62
CA GLY A 92 3.15 -2.47 3.88
C GLY A 92 2.88 -1.58 5.08
N GLY A 93 2.27 -2.14 6.12
CA GLY A 93 1.88 -1.35 7.29
C GLY A 93 1.55 -2.20 8.51
N ILE A 94 1.50 -1.55 9.67
CA ILE A 94 1.12 -2.12 10.96
C ILE A 94 0.13 -1.21 11.67
N ALA A 95 -0.77 -1.77 12.48
CA ALA A 95 -1.62 -0.99 13.37
C ALA A 95 -0.84 -0.51 14.60
N SER A 96 -1.29 0.58 15.23
CA SER A 96 -0.89 0.95 16.59
C SER A 96 -1.70 0.16 17.62
N ARG A 97 -1.24 0.15 18.87
CA ARG A 97 -1.91 -0.56 19.98
C ARG A 97 -3.16 0.14 20.49
N GLY A 98 -3.40 1.39 20.10
CA GLY A 98 -4.59 2.13 20.49
C GLY A 98 -4.48 2.80 21.86
N ASN A 99 -3.27 3.17 22.28
CA ASN A 99 -3.05 3.88 23.54
C ASN A 99 -3.18 5.41 23.35
N ALA A 100 -3.58 6.11 24.41
CA ALA A 100 -3.51 7.56 24.47
C ALA A 100 -2.05 8.01 24.37
N VAL A 101 -1.81 9.26 23.95
CA VAL A 101 -0.45 9.81 23.79
C VAL A 101 0.37 9.70 25.08
N ALA A 102 -0.26 9.94 26.24
CA ALA A 102 0.40 9.84 27.54
C ALA A 102 0.92 8.44 27.87
N ASP A 103 0.27 7.41 27.31
CA ASP A 103 0.55 5.99 27.60
C ASP A 103 1.20 5.27 26.41
N THR A 104 1.51 5.99 25.33
CA THR A 104 2.15 5.41 24.14
C THR A 104 3.61 5.08 24.43
N ASP A 105 3.97 3.82 24.24
CA ASP A 105 5.36 3.36 24.31
C ASP A 105 6.20 4.03 23.20
N PRO A 106 7.30 4.73 23.52
CA PRO A 106 8.18 5.34 22.51
C PRO A 106 8.72 4.35 21.48
N VAL A 107 8.95 3.08 21.87
CA VAL A 107 9.40 2.04 20.94
C VAL A 107 8.32 1.68 19.94
N GLU A 108 7.05 1.62 20.37
CA GLU A 108 5.91 1.44 19.47
C GLU A 108 5.79 2.61 18.50
N LEU A 109 5.84 3.85 19.00
CA LEU A 109 5.78 5.05 18.17
C LEU A 109 6.87 5.03 17.09
N ALA A 110 8.12 4.82 17.50
CA ALA A 110 9.26 4.78 16.58
C ALA A 110 9.07 3.72 15.49
N ARG A 111 8.62 2.52 15.86
CA ARG A 111 8.39 1.42 14.93
C ARG A 111 7.24 1.69 13.96
N VAL A 112 6.11 2.23 14.44
CA VAL A 112 4.97 2.54 13.57
C VAL A 112 5.34 3.63 12.57
N VAL A 113 6.04 4.69 13.02
CA VAL A 113 6.52 5.75 12.12
C VAL A 113 7.58 5.22 11.15
N ALA A 114 8.51 4.38 11.59
CA ALA A 114 9.50 3.76 10.72
C ALA A 114 8.83 2.96 9.60
N THR A 115 7.85 2.11 9.94
CA THR A 115 7.13 1.28 8.96
C THR A 115 6.35 2.13 7.95
N HIS A 116 5.67 3.21 8.40
CA HIS A 116 4.75 3.96 7.53
C HIS A 116 5.38 5.15 6.81
N ALA A 117 6.52 5.66 7.30
CA ALA A 117 7.16 6.85 6.75
C ALA A 117 8.59 6.62 6.28
N LEU A 118 9.47 6.10 7.15
CA LEU A 118 10.89 5.94 6.83
C LEU A 118 11.13 4.83 5.80
N GLY A 119 10.46 3.68 5.95
CA GLY A 119 10.53 2.58 4.99
C GLY A 119 10.10 2.99 3.58
N PRO A 120 8.89 3.56 3.38
CA PRO A 120 8.49 4.12 2.09
C PRO A 120 9.48 5.13 1.50
N HIS A 121 10.08 5.99 2.33
CA HIS A 121 11.13 6.91 1.87
C HIS A 121 12.37 6.14 1.38
N HIS A 122 12.83 5.13 2.13
CA HIS A 122 13.98 4.31 1.73
C HIS A 122 13.70 3.58 0.42
N LEU A 123 12.55 2.94 0.28
CA LEU A 123 12.16 2.23 -0.93
C LEU A 123 12.07 3.17 -2.14
N CYS A 124 11.44 4.34 -2.00
CA CYS A 124 11.44 5.34 -3.07
C CYS A 124 12.86 5.71 -3.48
N ARG A 125 13.74 6.03 -2.53
CA ARG A 125 15.15 6.35 -2.82
C ARG A 125 15.88 5.25 -3.58
N LEU A 126 15.59 3.99 -3.27
CA LEU A 126 16.24 2.83 -3.90
C LEU A 126 15.71 2.54 -5.31
N VAL A 127 14.42 2.71 -5.57
CA VAL A 127 13.84 2.40 -6.89
C VAL A 127 13.90 3.56 -7.88
N LEU A 128 13.94 4.81 -7.42
CA LEU A 128 13.94 6.00 -8.29
C LEU A 128 15.03 6.00 -9.37
N PRO A 129 16.30 5.58 -9.10
CA PRO A 129 17.31 5.52 -10.15
C PRO A 129 16.91 4.62 -11.32
N SER A 130 16.32 3.43 -11.04
CA SER A 130 15.81 2.53 -12.06
C SER A 130 14.56 3.12 -12.74
N MET A 131 13.61 3.63 -11.97
CA MET A 131 12.36 4.18 -12.46
C MET A 131 12.57 5.36 -13.42
N ARG A 132 13.56 6.23 -13.17
CA ARG A 132 13.92 7.36 -14.04
C ARG A 132 14.49 6.95 -15.40
N THR A 133 14.85 5.68 -15.61
CA THR A 133 15.29 5.16 -16.92
C THR A 133 14.10 4.70 -17.78
N ARG A 134 12.90 4.67 -17.20
CA ARG A 134 11.69 4.19 -17.87
C ARG A 134 10.89 5.36 -18.48
N PRO A 135 10.12 5.12 -19.55
CA PRO A 135 9.26 6.15 -20.14
C PRO A 135 8.21 6.70 -19.15
N ARG A 136 7.79 5.85 -18.20
CA ARG A 136 6.83 6.19 -17.15
C ARG A 136 7.14 5.41 -15.88
N GLY A 137 7.02 6.07 -14.72
CA GLY A 137 7.02 5.44 -13.41
C GLY A 137 5.77 5.83 -12.63
N ASP A 138 5.28 4.93 -11.75
CA ASP A 138 4.17 5.23 -10.85
C ASP A 138 4.49 4.76 -9.42
N ILE A 139 4.32 5.65 -8.46
CA ILE A 139 4.43 5.35 -7.03
C ILE A 139 3.07 5.58 -6.39
N VAL A 140 2.52 4.54 -5.77
CA VAL A 140 1.26 4.63 -5.02
C VAL A 140 1.52 4.40 -3.54
N MET A 141 1.11 5.37 -2.72
CA MET A 141 1.16 5.29 -1.26
C MET A 141 -0.21 4.89 -0.72
N VAL A 142 -0.31 3.71 -0.13
CA VAL A 142 -1.55 3.27 0.54
C VAL A 142 -1.59 3.89 1.94
N SER A 143 -2.32 5.00 2.06
CA SER A 143 -2.54 5.73 3.30
C SER A 143 -3.77 5.20 4.05
N SER A 144 -4.57 6.08 4.62
CA SER A 144 -5.81 5.78 5.34
C SER A 144 -6.65 7.05 5.50
N VAL A 145 -7.96 6.89 5.63
CA VAL A 145 -8.85 7.96 6.09
C VAL A 145 -8.51 8.47 7.49
N ALA A 146 -7.72 7.71 8.25
CA ALA A 146 -7.23 8.11 9.56
C ALA A 146 -6.48 9.46 9.56
N THR A 147 -5.86 9.84 8.43
CA THR A 147 -5.21 11.16 8.24
C THR A 147 -6.20 12.33 8.13
N SER A 148 -7.47 12.06 7.97
CA SER A 148 -8.54 13.07 7.98
C SER A 148 -9.31 13.09 9.31
N HIS A 149 -9.44 11.92 9.95
CA HIS A 149 -10.25 11.76 11.17
C HIS A 149 -9.49 12.06 12.46
N HIS A 150 -8.18 11.73 12.48
CA HIS A 150 -7.33 11.91 13.68
C HIS A 150 -7.96 11.36 14.96
N SER A 151 -8.53 10.14 14.88
CA SER A 151 -9.21 9.50 15.99
C SER A 151 -8.32 9.44 17.25
N ALA A 152 -8.93 9.59 18.41
CA ALA A 152 -8.25 9.41 19.69
C ALA A 152 -7.55 8.04 19.75
N ASN A 153 -6.47 7.93 20.50
CA ASN A 153 -5.67 6.72 20.67
C ASN A 153 -4.97 6.20 19.39
N GLY A 154 -5.00 6.99 18.32
CA GLY A 154 -4.41 6.63 17.02
C GLY A 154 -3.10 7.36 16.68
N ALA A 155 -2.49 8.09 17.62
CA ALA A 155 -1.39 9.03 17.32
C ALA A 155 -0.22 8.39 16.53
N PRO A 156 0.35 7.22 16.87
CA PRO A 156 1.46 6.66 16.11
C PRO A 156 1.08 6.35 14.65
N TYR A 157 -0.10 5.79 14.44
CA TYR A 157 -0.60 5.45 13.12
C TYR A 157 -0.92 6.71 12.29
N ASN A 158 -1.63 7.68 12.90
CA ASN A 158 -1.98 8.95 12.25
C ASN A 158 -0.72 9.72 11.82
N MET A 159 0.29 9.80 12.72
CA MET A 159 1.57 10.44 12.42
C MET A 159 2.30 9.74 11.27
N GLY A 160 2.39 8.40 11.29
CA GLY A 160 3.04 7.64 10.23
C GLY A 160 2.37 7.82 8.87
N LYS A 161 1.03 7.75 8.82
CA LYS A 161 0.27 7.93 7.56
C LYS A 161 0.28 9.38 7.07
N ALA A 162 0.24 10.37 7.95
CA ALA A 162 0.38 11.78 7.56
C ALA A 162 1.77 12.07 6.99
N ALA A 163 2.83 11.50 7.57
CA ALA A 163 4.18 11.62 7.04
C ALA A 163 4.33 10.93 5.66
N LEU A 164 3.67 9.78 5.45
CA LEU A 164 3.60 9.11 4.16
C LEU A 164 2.96 10.00 3.08
N GLU A 165 1.86 10.68 3.39
CA GLU A 165 1.19 11.60 2.47
C GLU A 165 2.08 12.82 2.16
N ALA A 166 2.76 13.38 3.15
CA ALA A 166 3.71 14.48 2.95
C ALA A 166 4.85 14.07 2.00
N LEU A 167 5.40 12.85 2.17
CA LEU A 167 6.41 12.29 1.26
C LEU A 167 5.84 12.17 -0.16
N ALA A 168 4.63 11.65 -0.34
CA ALA A 168 3.99 11.50 -1.65
C ALA A 168 3.87 12.84 -2.38
N PHE A 169 3.37 13.88 -1.70
CA PHE A 169 3.18 15.21 -2.30
C PHE A 169 4.49 15.91 -2.63
N THR A 170 5.55 15.65 -1.87
CA THR A 170 6.90 16.13 -2.16
C THR A 170 7.46 15.45 -3.40
N LEU A 171 7.46 14.12 -3.43
CA LEU A 171 7.96 13.33 -4.55
C LEU A 171 7.20 13.61 -5.86
N ALA A 172 5.88 13.82 -5.80
CA ALA A 172 5.09 14.18 -6.99
C ALA A 172 5.62 15.44 -7.69
N LYS A 173 6.13 16.41 -6.93
CA LYS A 173 6.71 17.65 -7.47
C LYS A 173 8.15 17.45 -7.97
N GLU A 174 8.93 16.64 -7.26
CA GLU A 174 10.33 16.37 -7.59
C GLU A 174 10.46 15.53 -8.86
N GLU A 175 9.61 14.49 -8.99
CA GLU A 175 9.77 13.42 -9.97
C GLU A 175 8.96 13.61 -11.27
N ARG A 176 7.99 14.52 -11.31
CA ARG A 176 7.18 14.77 -12.52
C ARG A 176 7.98 15.06 -13.78
N ARG A 177 9.15 15.69 -13.65
CA ARG A 177 10.05 15.97 -14.79
C ARG A 177 10.68 14.70 -15.38
N HIS A 178 10.64 13.59 -14.63
CA HIS A 178 11.14 12.28 -15.04
C HIS A 178 10.01 11.34 -15.51
N GLY A 179 8.77 11.86 -15.68
CA GLY A 179 7.61 11.04 -16.07
C GLY A 179 7.13 10.12 -14.96
N ILE A 180 7.46 10.41 -13.68
CA ILE A 180 7.04 9.62 -12.55
C ILE A 180 5.84 10.29 -11.86
N HIS A 181 4.74 9.54 -11.74
CA HIS A 181 3.53 9.95 -11.03
C HIS A 181 3.58 9.40 -9.60
N VAL A 182 3.19 10.22 -8.63
CA VAL A 182 3.14 9.80 -7.23
C VAL A 182 1.80 10.21 -6.66
N ASN A 183 1.00 9.23 -6.22
CA ASN A 183 -0.34 9.46 -5.71
C ASN A 183 -0.60 8.66 -4.43
N VAL A 184 -1.64 9.06 -3.71
CA VAL A 184 -2.07 8.46 -2.45
C VAL A 184 -3.45 7.84 -2.64
N VAL A 185 -3.61 6.59 -2.20
CA VAL A 185 -4.91 5.96 -1.99
C VAL A 185 -5.15 5.88 -0.49
N ALA A 186 -6.27 6.39 -0.01
CA ALA A 186 -6.64 6.44 1.40
C ALA A 186 -7.91 5.62 1.66
N PRO A 187 -7.79 4.31 1.96
CA PRO A 187 -8.93 3.46 2.24
C PRO A 187 -9.61 3.79 3.56
N GLY A 188 -10.93 3.52 3.62
CA GLY A 188 -11.68 3.41 4.86
C GLY A 188 -11.46 2.07 5.55
N LEU A 189 -12.51 1.54 6.20
CA LEU A 189 -12.52 0.18 6.75
C LEU A 189 -12.59 -0.82 5.59
N VAL A 190 -11.59 -1.71 5.50
CA VAL A 190 -11.50 -2.75 4.47
C VAL A 190 -11.59 -4.13 5.11
N ASP A 191 -12.31 -5.04 4.48
CA ASP A 191 -12.46 -6.44 4.89
C ASP A 191 -11.12 -7.19 4.76
N THR A 192 -10.38 -7.20 5.84
CA THR A 192 -9.03 -7.78 5.98
C THR A 192 -8.79 -8.15 7.44
N ASP A 193 -7.81 -9.01 7.72
CA ASP A 193 -7.40 -9.33 9.10
C ASP A 193 -7.11 -8.07 9.95
N MET A 194 -6.58 -7.01 9.34
CA MET A 194 -6.33 -5.75 10.05
C MET A 194 -7.64 -5.03 10.35
N GLY A 195 -8.56 -4.98 9.40
CA GLY A 195 -9.89 -4.41 9.57
C GLY A 195 -10.70 -5.14 10.64
N GLU A 196 -10.71 -6.48 10.61
CA GLU A 196 -11.38 -7.30 11.63
C GLU A 196 -10.84 -7.04 13.04
N ARG A 197 -9.51 -7.01 13.19
CA ARG A 197 -8.89 -6.68 14.48
C ARG A 197 -9.25 -5.28 14.97
N LEU A 198 -9.33 -4.31 14.05
CA LEU A 198 -9.71 -2.94 14.37
C LEU A 198 -11.15 -2.88 14.91
N VAL A 199 -12.12 -3.44 14.19
CA VAL A 199 -13.53 -3.40 14.62
C VAL A 199 -13.77 -4.22 15.88
N LYS A 200 -13.03 -5.33 16.06
CA LYS A 200 -13.04 -6.10 17.30
C LYS A 200 -12.53 -5.27 18.49
N ALA A 201 -11.45 -4.52 18.31
CA ALA A 201 -10.88 -3.70 19.37
C ALA A 201 -11.74 -2.47 19.72
N LEU A 202 -12.38 -1.84 18.73
CA LEU A 202 -13.14 -0.60 18.93
C LEU A 202 -14.60 -0.84 19.32
N ALA A 203 -15.24 -1.86 18.76
CA ALA A 203 -16.69 -2.09 18.88
C ALA A 203 -17.05 -3.51 19.35
N GLY A 204 -16.06 -4.37 19.65
CA GLY A 204 -16.32 -5.77 20.04
C GLY A 204 -16.89 -6.64 18.91
N VAL A 205 -16.93 -6.14 17.68
CA VAL A 205 -17.45 -6.86 16.51
C VAL A 205 -16.47 -7.96 16.10
N THR A 206 -16.93 -9.19 16.04
CA THR A 206 -16.10 -10.36 15.72
C THR A 206 -16.15 -10.78 14.25
N ASP A 207 -17.17 -10.32 13.52
CA ASP A 207 -17.33 -10.52 12.08
C ASP A 207 -17.59 -9.16 11.43
N ILE A 208 -16.62 -8.68 10.65
CA ILE A 208 -16.66 -7.39 9.97
C ILE A 208 -17.86 -7.28 9.01
N ARG A 209 -18.34 -8.40 8.46
CA ARG A 209 -19.47 -8.45 7.52
C ARG A 209 -20.80 -8.07 8.18
N THR A 210 -20.89 -8.14 9.51
CA THR A 210 -22.08 -7.64 10.23
C THR A 210 -22.27 -6.12 10.08
N LEU A 211 -21.23 -5.41 9.64
CA LEU A 211 -21.28 -3.98 9.36
C LEU A 211 -21.75 -3.67 7.94
N ASP A 212 -21.96 -4.66 7.08
CA ASP A 212 -22.34 -4.46 5.68
C ASP A 212 -23.57 -3.54 5.54
N ALA A 213 -24.63 -3.83 6.28
CA ALA A 213 -25.88 -3.08 6.19
C ALA A 213 -25.74 -1.58 6.59
N SER A 214 -24.77 -1.24 7.44
CA SER A 214 -24.49 0.13 7.87
C SER A 214 -23.36 0.78 7.09
N SER A 215 -22.70 0.04 6.20
CA SER A 215 -21.59 0.52 5.39
C SER A 215 -22.08 1.20 4.09
N PRO A 216 -21.30 2.11 3.50
CA PRO A 216 -21.61 2.67 2.19
C PRO A 216 -21.82 1.56 1.14
N PHE A 217 -22.77 1.76 0.24
CA PHE A 217 -23.14 0.79 -0.79
C PHE A 217 -23.60 -0.59 -0.26
N GLY A 218 -23.99 -0.69 1.02
CA GLY A 218 -24.48 -1.92 1.65
C GLY A 218 -23.41 -2.99 1.87
N ARG A 219 -22.13 -2.63 1.87
CA ARG A 219 -21.02 -3.54 2.15
C ARG A 219 -19.79 -2.83 2.66
N VAL A 220 -19.00 -3.53 3.44
CA VAL A 220 -17.64 -3.10 3.81
C VAL A 220 -16.75 -3.09 2.56
N CYS A 221 -15.85 -2.10 2.45
CA CYS A 221 -14.89 -2.01 1.36
C CYS A 221 -14.05 -3.29 1.27
N GLN A 222 -13.84 -3.77 0.05
CA GLN A 222 -13.06 -4.98 -0.22
C GLN A 222 -11.64 -4.64 -0.70
N PRO A 223 -10.65 -5.51 -0.53
CA PRO A 223 -9.32 -5.34 -1.11
C PRO A 223 -9.34 -5.00 -2.60
N ALA A 224 -10.26 -5.59 -3.37
CA ALA A 224 -10.43 -5.34 -4.79
C ALA A 224 -10.84 -3.87 -5.11
N ASP A 225 -11.61 -3.22 -4.25
CA ASP A 225 -11.99 -1.81 -4.45
C ASP A 225 -10.75 -0.91 -4.42
N VAL A 226 -9.86 -1.17 -3.45
CA VAL A 226 -8.59 -0.44 -3.32
C VAL A 226 -7.65 -0.77 -4.48
N ALA A 227 -7.56 -2.04 -4.85
CA ALA A 227 -6.71 -2.49 -5.96
C ALA A 227 -7.13 -1.85 -7.30
N ASN A 228 -8.42 -1.70 -7.57
CA ASN A 228 -8.92 -1.04 -8.77
C ASN A 228 -8.50 0.45 -8.84
N VAL A 229 -8.49 1.17 -7.72
CA VAL A 229 -7.99 2.56 -7.67
C VAL A 229 -6.49 2.59 -7.94
N VAL A 230 -5.72 1.66 -7.36
CA VAL A 230 -4.28 1.54 -7.63
C VAL A 230 -4.01 1.25 -9.09
N LEU A 231 -4.71 0.28 -9.69
CA LEU A 231 -4.59 -0.05 -11.11
C LEU A 231 -4.85 1.18 -11.99
N TRP A 232 -5.96 1.89 -11.75
CA TRP A 232 -6.27 3.08 -12.53
C TRP A 232 -5.16 4.13 -12.44
N LEU A 233 -4.62 4.38 -11.24
CA LEU A 233 -3.52 5.32 -11.04
C LEU A 233 -2.24 4.92 -11.80
N CYS A 234 -2.01 3.63 -12.01
CA CYS A 234 -0.88 3.10 -12.76
C CYS A 234 -1.13 2.98 -14.27
N SER A 235 -2.37 3.18 -14.73
CA SER A 235 -2.77 3.06 -16.14
C SER A 235 -2.62 4.38 -16.89
N ASP A 236 -2.71 4.30 -18.23
CA ASP A 236 -2.70 5.49 -19.10
C ASP A 236 -3.88 6.44 -18.83
N GLY A 237 -5.00 5.91 -18.29
CA GLY A 237 -6.15 6.72 -17.89
C GLY A 237 -5.84 7.76 -16.81
N ALA A 238 -4.76 7.57 -16.04
CA ALA A 238 -4.27 8.53 -15.04
C ALA A 238 -3.03 9.31 -15.50
N GLY A 239 -2.72 9.34 -16.80
CA GLY A 239 -1.49 9.92 -17.34
C GLY A 239 -1.26 11.41 -17.06
N TYR A 240 -2.23 12.14 -16.52
CA TYR A 240 -2.10 13.54 -16.09
C TYR A 240 -2.40 13.74 -14.60
N VAL A 241 -2.37 12.63 -13.81
CA VAL A 241 -2.70 12.63 -12.38
C VAL A 241 -1.47 12.35 -11.54
N THR A 242 -1.02 13.34 -10.79
CA THR A 242 0.08 13.21 -9.81
C THR A 242 -0.16 14.14 -8.62
N GLY A 243 0.33 13.79 -7.44
CA GLY A 243 0.16 14.56 -6.22
C GLY A 243 -1.29 14.57 -5.70
N GLN A 244 -2.08 13.56 -6.04
CA GLN A 244 -3.47 13.46 -5.60
C GLN A 244 -3.64 12.46 -4.46
N ARG A 245 -4.60 12.75 -3.58
CA ARG A 245 -5.08 11.84 -2.53
C ARG A 245 -6.51 11.42 -2.86
N ILE A 246 -6.68 10.14 -3.16
CA ILE A 246 -7.97 9.54 -3.48
C ILE A 246 -8.46 8.74 -2.28
N GLN A 247 -9.62 9.13 -1.73
CA GLN A 247 -10.29 8.35 -0.71
C GLN A 247 -11.03 7.17 -1.36
N CYS A 248 -10.89 5.99 -0.76
CA CYS A 248 -11.58 4.77 -1.15
C CYS A 248 -12.36 4.26 0.07
N ASP A 249 -13.45 4.96 0.41
CA ASP A 249 -14.23 4.76 1.64
C ASP A 249 -15.75 4.83 1.43
N GLY A 250 -16.19 4.90 0.17
CA GLY A 250 -17.60 5.01 -0.18
C GLY A 250 -18.27 6.32 0.26
N GLY A 251 -17.50 7.35 0.61
CA GLY A 251 -18.01 8.61 1.18
C GLY A 251 -18.33 8.51 2.68
N GLY A 252 -17.99 7.38 3.33
CA GLY A 252 -18.31 7.13 4.75
C GLY A 252 -17.60 8.03 5.75
N THR A 253 -16.49 8.65 5.33
CA THR A 253 -15.72 9.57 6.19
C THR A 253 -16.24 11.02 6.17
N MET A 254 -17.14 11.34 5.28
CA MET A 254 -17.73 12.68 5.21
C MET A 254 -18.87 12.87 6.21
N THR A 255 -19.21 11.87 7.00
CA THR A 255 -20.30 11.89 7.96
C THR A 255 -19.82 12.14 9.39
N SER A 256 -19.26 13.29 9.66
CA SER A 256 -19.54 14.00 10.89
C SER A 256 -20.52 15.13 10.54
N TYR A 257 -21.75 14.75 10.32
CA TYR A 257 -22.88 15.67 10.30
C TYR A 257 -23.45 15.79 11.70
#